data_f287b8dc2ca04e0e7fa83ddf818965bc
#
_entry.id   f287b8dc2ca04e0e7fa83ddf818965bc
#
_cell.length_a   1.000
_cell.length_b   1.000
_cell.length_c   1.000
_cell.angle_alpha   90.00
_cell.angle_beta   90.00
_cell.angle_gamma   90.00
#
_symmetry.space_group_name_H-M   'P 1'
#
loop_
_entity.id
_entity.type
_entity.pdbx_description
1 polymer ?
#
loop_
_entity_poly.entity_id
_entity_poly.type
_entity_poly.pdbx_seq_one_letter_code
_entity_poly.pdbx_strand_id
1 'polypeptide(L)'
;MDPVTTPPPPERNPGFVGAFLHAWDGLVWTTAHQKNMKFHVLSAVLVGCVGSAIPLGLPEKVTLVFCVMLVFFAEVVNSALEALVDLHTERFHALAKVAKDTAAAGVLVLSIGTFVLFAVILFHDWPIVLDHPAEVERQLLVGGPMAMLGAALPWRRPRPRAVDAGLFVVAVALWVLTGSWTESPVFSAMNLSLLALQFAAAYELRWRIR
;
A
#
# COMPACT_ATOMS: atom_id res chain seq x y z
N MET A 1 27.87 11.12 28.42
CA MET A 1 27.25 9.91 27.83
C MET A 1 25.93 9.72 28.54
N ASP A 2 24.84 10.18 27.90
CA ASP A 2 23.50 9.96 28.43
C ASP A 2 23.18 8.46 28.32
N PRO A 3 22.58 7.84 29.35
CA PRO A 3 22.22 6.44 29.30
C PRO A 3 21.18 6.28 28.18
N VAL A 4 21.53 5.54 27.13
CA VAL A 4 20.61 5.09 26.11
C VAL A 4 19.49 4.35 26.84
N THR A 5 18.32 5.00 26.97
CA THR A 5 17.12 4.36 27.51
C THR A 5 16.72 3.29 26.50
N THR A 6 17.16 2.07 26.76
CA THR A 6 16.66 0.91 26.01
C THR A 6 15.14 0.88 26.16
N PRO A 7 14.37 0.79 25.08
CA PRO A 7 12.94 0.63 25.19
C PRO A 7 12.63 -0.59 26.06
N PRO A 8 11.55 -0.56 26.85
CA PRO A 8 11.18 -1.72 27.68
C PRO A 8 11.04 -2.96 26.79
N PRO A 9 11.44 -4.14 27.29
CA PRO A 9 11.29 -5.37 26.51
C PRO A 9 9.82 -5.54 26.13
N PRO A 10 9.52 -6.00 24.89
CA PRO A 10 8.15 -6.20 24.47
C PRO A 10 7.41 -7.14 25.42
N GLU A 11 6.17 -6.81 25.75
CA GLU A 11 5.31 -7.65 26.58
C GLU A 11 5.27 -9.07 26.00
N ARG A 12 5.60 -10.07 26.83
CA ARG A 12 5.71 -11.48 26.41
C ARG A 12 4.39 -12.09 25.91
N ASN A 13 3.24 -11.44 26.17
CA ASN A 13 1.91 -11.88 25.70
C ASN A 13 0.99 -10.66 25.54
N PRO A 14 1.03 -9.98 24.37
CA PRO A 14 0.26 -8.75 24.15
C PRO A 14 -1.26 -8.98 24.03
N GLY A 15 -1.75 -10.21 24.11
CA GLY A 15 -3.12 -10.55 23.78
C GLY A 15 -3.43 -10.36 22.28
N PHE A 16 -4.64 -10.69 21.86
CA PHE A 16 -5.06 -10.59 20.44
C PHE A 16 -4.98 -9.15 19.89
N VAL A 17 -5.46 -8.17 20.67
CA VAL A 17 -5.44 -6.76 20.27
C VAL A 17 -4.01 -6.23 20.14
N GLY A 18 -3.14 -6.57 21.10
CA GLY A 18 -1.74 -6.16 21.03
C GLY A 18 -1.01 -6.79 19.85
N ALA A 19 -1.25 -8.08 19.57
CA ALA A 19 -0.68 -8.74 18.38
C ALA A 19 -1.13 -8.07 17.07
N PHE A 20 -2.42 -7.69 16.97
CA PHE A 20 -2.94 -6.95 15.82
C PHE A 20 -2.27 -5.58 15.67
N LEU A 21 -2.11 -4.82 16.76
CA LEU A 21 -1.45 -3.51 16.72
C LEU A 21 0.03 -3.63 16.31
N HIS A 22 0.75 -4.64 16.78
CA HIS A 22 2.14 -4.89 16.34
C HIS A 22 2.22 -5.25 14.84
N ALA A 23 1.29 -6.06 14.35
CA ALA A 23 1.22 -6.38 12.91
C ALA A 23 0.89 -5.13 12.07
N TRP A 24 -0.03 -4.29 12.54
CA TRP A 24 -0.34 -3.00 11.93
C TRP A 24 0.88 -2.07 11.90
N ASP A 25 1.61 -1.95 13.01
CA ASP A 25 2.85 -1.15 13.08
C ASP A 25 3.89 -1.64 12.06
N GLY A 26 4.05 -2.95 11.88
CA GLY A 26 4.93 -3.52 10.85
C GLY A 26 4.53 -3.14 9.43
N LEU A 27 3.23 -3.20 9.10
CA LEU A 27 2.71 -2.79 7.79
C LEU A 27 2.91 -1.29 7.54
N VAL A 28 2.63 -0.46 8.55
CA VAL A 28 2.85 0.99 8.51
C VAL A 28 4.32 1.31 8.33
N TRP A 29 5.20 0.65 9.08
CA TRP A 29 6.65 0.82 8.96
C TRP A 29 7.16 0.50 7.55
N THR A 30 6.74 -0.65 7.00
CA THR A 30 7.11 -1.05 5.63
C THR A 30 6.64 0.00 4.62
N THR A 31 5.39 0.46 4.72
CA THR A 31 4.84 1.51 3.83
C THR A 31 5.59 2.83 3.96
N ALA A 32 6.03 3.18 5.17
CA ALA A 32 6.76 4.41 5.44
C ALA A 32 8.20 4.38 4.89
N HIS A 33 8.89 3.25 5.01
CA HIS A 33 10.33 3.15 4.78
C HIS A 33 10.70 2.50 3.45
N GLN A 34 9.88 1.56 2.94
CA GLN A 34 10.17 0.86 1.69
C GLN A 34 9.63 1.63 0.48
N LYS A 35 10.54 1.93 -0.47
CA LYS A 35 10.19 2.65 -1.70
C LYS A 35 9.21 1.84 -2.56
N ASN A 36 9.47 0.54 -2.71
CA ASN A 36 8.66 -0.35 -3.54
C ASN A 36 7.24 -0.46 -2.98
N MET A 37 7.07 -0.57 -1.65
CA MET A 37 5.74 -0.59 -1.02
C MET A 37 4.91 0.64 -1.37
N LYS A 38 5.52 1.84 -1.44
CA LYS A 38 4.81 3.07 -1.83
C LYS A 38 4.28 2.99 -3.27
N PHE A 39 5.07 2.41 -4.18
CA PHE A 39 4.62 2.18 -5.56
C PHE A 39 3.52 1.13 -5.63
N HIS A 40 3.62 0.04 -4.85
CA HIS A 40 2.57 -0.99 -4.80
C HIS A 40 1.26 -0.43 -4.26
N VAL A 41 1.30 0.40 -3.20
CA VAL A 41 0.10 1.07 -2.67
C VAL A 41 -0.51 2.01 -3.71
N LEU A 42 0.29 2.83 -4.39
CA LEU A 42 -0.20 3.70 -5.46
C LEU A 42 -0.87 2.88 -6.58
N SER A 43 -0.22 1.82 -7.04
CA SER A 43 -0.76 0.92 -8.08
C SER A 43 -2.07 0.28 -7.63
N ALA A 44 -2.16 -0.17 -6.37
CA ALA A 44 -3.37 -0.76 -5.81
C ALA A 44 -4.54 0.24 -5.75
N VAL A 45 -4.28 1.52 -5.40
CA VAL A 45 -5.31 2.57 -5.44
C VAL A 45 -5.80 2.80 -6.86
N LEU A 46 -4.90 2.85 -7.86
CA LEU A 46 -5.28 3.01 -9.26
C LEU A 46 -6.10 1.82 -9.79
N VAL A 47 -5.70 0.57 -9.44
CA VAL A 47 -6.51 -0.64 -9.74
C VAL A 47 -7.89 -0.53 -9.09
N GLY A 48 -7.95 -0.07 -7.84
CA GLY A 48 -9.22 0.17 -7.15
C GLY A 48 -10.09 1.24 -7.82
N CYS A 49 -9.49 2.32 -8.38
CA CYS A 49 -10.23 3.32 -9.14
C CYS A 49 -10.83 2.71 -10.43
N VAL A 50 -10.03 1.96 -11.20
CA VAL A 50 -10.53 1.29 -12.41
C VAL A 50 -11.60 0.26 -12.08
N GLY A 51 -11.36 -0.60 -11.07
CA GLY A 51 -12.33 -1.60 -10.63
C GLY A 51 -13.62 -1.02 -10.03
N SER A 52 -13.57 0.23 -9.55
CA SER A 52 -14.75 0.97 -9.09
C SER A 52 -15.60 1.56 -10.23
N ALA A 53 -15.02 1.68 -11.44
CA ALA A 53 -15.66 2.29 -12.60
C ALA A 53 -16.55 1.34 -13.37
N ILE A 54 -16.30 0.03 -13.29
CA ILE A 54 -16.93 -0.99 -14.12
C ILE A 54 -17.59 -2.09 -13.28
N PRO A 55 -18.72 -2.67 -13.73
CA PRO A 55 -19.44 -3.72 -13.03
C PRO A 55 -18.79 -5.10 -13.20
N LEU A 56 -17.54 -5.24 -12.69
CA LEU A 56 -16.82 -6.52 -12.70
C LEU A 56 -17.59 -7.62 -11.95
N GLY A 57 -17.43 -8.87 -12.37
CA GLY A 57 -17.93 -10.04 -11.66
C GLY A 57 -17.24 -10.27 -10.31
N LEU A 58 -17.81 -11.17 -9.50
CA LEU A 58 -17.22 -11.52 -8.22
C LEU A 58 -15.84 -12.18 -8.35
N PRO A 59 -15.60 -13.10 -9.31
CA PRO A 59 -14.28 -13.72 -9.50
C PRO A 59 -13.17 -12.70 -9.79
N GLU A 60 -13.44 -11.72 -10.66
CA GLU A 60 -12.50 -10.66 -11.05
C GLU A 60 -12.17 -9.77 -9.83
N LYS A 61 -13.20 -9.36 -9.07
CA LYS A 61 -13.03 -8.57 -7.83
C LYS A 61 -12.17 -9.30 -6.81
N VAL A 62 -12.49 -10.57 -6.54
CA VAL A 62 -11.73 -11.39 -5.58
C VAL A 62 -10.29 -11.57 -6.05
N THR A 63 -10.07 -11.88 -7.34
CA THR A 63 -8.75 -12.05 -7.92
C THR A 63 -7.90 -10.78 -7.75
N LEU A 64 -8.43 -9.62 -8.12
CA LEU A 64 -7.70 -8.35 -8.03
C LEU A 64 -7.34 -7.98 -6.58
N VAL A 65 -8.28 -8.11 -5.65
CA VAL A 65 -8.02 -7.87 -4.22
C VAL A 65 -6.95 -8.84 -3.70
N PHE A 66 -7.04 -10.13 -4.05
CA PHE A 66 -6.08 -11.15 -3.63
C PHE A 66 -4.68 -10.88 -4.20
N CYS A 67 -4.59 -10.44 -5.45
CA CYS A 67 -3.33 -10.01 -6.08
C CYS A 67 -2.67 -8.86 -5.30
N VAL A 68 -3.43 -7.84 -4.93
CA VAL A 68 -2.92 -6.73 -4.11
C VAL A 68 -2.40 -7.24 -2.77
N MET A 69 -3.16 -8.12 -2.09
CA MET A 69 -2.75 -8.70 -0.81
C MET A 69 -1.46 -9.51 -0.93
N LEU A 70 -1.31 -10.32 -1.99
CA LEU A 70 -0.10 -11.13 -2.22
C LEU A 70 1.13 -10.28 -2.45
N VAL A 71 1.04 -9.21 -3.24
CA VAL A 71 2.17 -8.29 -3.47
C VAL A 71 2.56 -7.59 -2.17
N PHE A 72 1.58 -7.13 -1.38
CA PHE A 72 1.84 -6.50 -0.07
C PHE A 72 2.48 -7.48 0.91
N PHE A 73 1.97 -8.70 0.97
CA PHE A 73 2.55 -9.77 1.80
C PHE A 73 4.02 -10.04 1.42
N ALA A 74 4.30 -10.16 0.12
CA ALA A 74 5.66 -10.39 -0.36
C ALA A 74 6.60 -9.22 0.01
N GLU A 75 6.15 -7.97 -0.13
CA GLU A 75 6.96 -6.79 0.21
C GLU A 75 7.21 -6.67 1.72
N VAL A 76 6.22 -7.02 2.55
CA VAL A 76 6.39 -7.07 4.02
C VAL A 76 7.41 -8.13 4.40
N VAL A 77 7.33 -9.34 3.81
CA VAL A 77 8.29 -10.42 4.06
C VAL A 77 9.68 -10.05 3.55
N ASN A 78 9.79 -9.46 2.35
CA ASN A 78 11.05 -8.95 1.81
C ASN A 78 11.69 -7.94 2.78
N SER A 79 10.91 -6.97 3.27
CA SER A 79 11.38 -5.95 4.21
C SER A 79 11.87 -6.56 5.52
N ALA A 80 11.18 -7.58 6.04
CA ALA A 80 11.60 -8.28 7.25
C ALA A 80 12.90 -9.05 7.04
N LEU A 81 13.07 -9.71 5.88
CA LEU A 81 14.30 -10.43 5.52
C LEU A 81 15.47 -9.46 5.33
N GLU A 82 15.26 -8.32 4.68
CA GLU A 82 16.29 -7.27 4.56
C GLU A 82 16.74 -6.78 5.94
N ALA A 83 15.80 -6.46 6.82
CA ALA A 83 16.11 -6.03 8.19
C ALA A 83 16.87 -7.09 8.98
N LEU A 84 16.49 -8.38 8.85
CA LEU A 84 17.17 -9.51 9.50
C LEU A 84 18.60 -9.67 8.99
N VAL A 85 18.83 -9.57 7.69
CA VAL A 85 20.16 -9.64 7.08
C VAL A 85 21.03 -8.46 7.54
N ASP A 86 20.49 -7.24 7.58
CA ASP A 86 21.20 -6.05 8.03
C ASP A 86 21.54 -6.08 9.52
N LEU A 87 20.73 -6.73 10.34
CA LEU A 87 21.01 -6.93 11.77
C LEU A 87 22.25 -7.83 12.00
N HIS A 88 22.50 -8.80 11.09
CA HIS A 88 23.59 -9.77 11.24
C HIS A 88 24.87 -9.39 10.48
N THR A 89 24.83 -8.42 9.58
CA THR A 89 25.94 -8.16 8.66
C THR A 89 26.17 -6.65 8.50
N GLU A 90 27.19 -6.12 9.20
CA GLU A 90 27.61 -4.73 9.04
C GLU A 90 28.53 -4.51 7.81
N ARG A 91 29.11 -5.59 7.28
CA ARG A 91 30.04 -5.56 6.14
C ARG A 91 29.47 -6.33 4.96
N PHE A 92 29.94 -5.99 3.76
CA PHE A 92 29.57 -6.72 2.55
C PHE A 92 29.86 -8.22 2.71
N HIS A 93 28.83 -9.03 2.49
CA HIS A 93 28.92 -10.50 2.46
C HIS A 93 28.11 -11.03 1.27
N ALA A 94 28.75 -11.87 0.44
CA ALA A 94 28.15 -12.34 -0.81
C ALA A 94 26.81 -13.08 -0.59
N LEU A 95 26.72 -13.93 0.44
CA LEU A 95 25.46 -14.64 0.76
C LEU A 95 24.36 -13.71 1.30
N ALA A 96 24.74 -12.64 2.02
CA ALA A 96 23.78 -11.64 2.46
C ALA A 96 23.15 -10.91 1.27
N LYS A 97 23.98 -10.56 0.26
CA LYS A 97 23.48 -10.01 -1.01
C LYS A 97 22.56 -10.98 -1.71
N VAL A 98 22.93 -12.26 -1.86
CA VAL A 98 22.09 -13.28 -2.49
C VAL A 98 20.75 -13.42 -1.77
N ALA A 99 20.75 -13.43 -0.42
CA ALA A 99 19.51 -13.52 0.36
C ALA A 99 18.56 -12.35 0.07
N LYS A 100 19.07 -11.11 0.07
CA LYS A 100 18.29 -9.91 -0.26
C LYS A 100 17.76 -9.94 -1.70
N ASP A 101 18.64 -10.26 -2.67
CA ASP A 101 18.26 -10.32 -4.09
C ASP A 101 17.18 -11.38 -4.32
N THR A 102 17.26 -12.55 -3.63
CA THR A 102 16.27 -13.62 -3.73
C THR A 102 14.93 -13.21 -3.11
N ALA A 103 14.94 -12.52 -1.98
CA ALA A 103 13.72 -12.00 -1.35
C ALA A 103 13.03 -10.97 -2.27
N ALA A 104 13.80 -10.04 -2.84
CA ALA A 104 13.29 -9.07 -3.80
C ALA A 104 12.76 -9.73 -5.09
N ALA A 105 13.37 -10.83 -5.55
CA ALA A 105 12.88 -11.60 -6.68
C ALA A 105 11.49 -12.19 -6.43
N GLY A 106 11.15 -12.59 -5.21
CA GLY A 106 9.81 -13.03 -4.83
C GLY A 106 8.76 -11.94 -5.03
N VAL A 107 9.07 -10.69 -4.63
CA VAL A 107 8.20 -9.53 -4.88
C VAL A 107 8.04 -9.28 -6.39
N LEU A 108 9.13 -9.34 -7.14
CA LEU A 108 9.12 -9.13 -8.60
C LEU A 108 8.23 -10.15 -9.30
N VAL A 109 8.33 -11.44 -8.97
CA VAL A 109 7.51 -12.50 -9.56
C VAL A 109 6.02 -12.25 -9.31
N LEU A 110 5.64 -11.93 -8.07
CA LEU A 110 4.24 -11.65 -7.74
C LEU A 110 3.74 -10.36 -8.40
N SER A 111 4.57 -9.33 -8.50
CA SER A 111 4.21 -8.07 -9.17
C SER A 111 3.98 -8.27 -10.67
N ILE A 112 4.84 -9.04 -11.35
CA ILE A 112 4.67 -9.40 -12.77
C ILE A 112 3.39 -10.23 -12.94
N GLY A 113 3.20 -11.26 -12.09
CA GLY A 113 1.99 -12.09 -12.13
C GLY A 113 0.71 -11.29 -11.94
N THR A 114 0.70 -10.37 -10.98
CA THR A 114 -0.42 -9.45 -10.74
C THR A 114 -0.69 -8.55 -11.95
N PHE A 115 0.35 -7.99 -12.55
CA PHE A 115 0.21 -7.17 -13.76
C PHE A 115 -0.38 -7.97 -14.93
N VAL A 116 0.08 -9.20 -15.13
CA VAL A 116 -0.46 -10.10 -16.17
C VAL A 116 -1.93 -10.42 -15.90
N LEU A 117 -2.30 -10.77 -14.65
CA LEU A 117 -3.69 -11.04 -14.29
C LEU A 117 -4.59 -9.82 -14.47
N PHE A 118 -4.14 -8.63 -14.07
CA PHE A 118 -4.85 -7.39 -14.31
C PHE A 118 -5.07 -7.14 -15.81
N ALA A 119 -4.03 -7.34 -16.63
CA ALA A 119 -4.12 -7.17 -18.08
C ALA A 119 -5.09 -8.18 -18.71
N VAL A 120 -5.08 -9.45 -18.26
CA VAL A 120 -6.00 -10.49 -18.75
C VAL A 120 -7.45 -10.13 -18.41
N ILE A 121 -7.72 -9.72 -17.17
CA ILE A 121 -9.07 -9.30 -16.74
C ILE A 121 -9.51 -8.08 -17.57
N LEU A 122 -8.67 -7.05 -17.68
CA LEU A 122 -8.99 -5.85 -18.42
C LEU A 122 -9.26 -6.14 -19.90
N PHE A 123 -8.49 -7.04 -20.49
CA PHE A 123 -8.68 -7.44 -21.89
C PHE A 123 -9.95 -8.28 -22.09
N HIS A 124 -10.23 -9.20 -21.14
CA HIS A 124 -11.46 -10.02 -21.16
C HIS A 124 -12.71 -9.13 -21.04
N ASP A 125 -12.68 -8.18 -20.13
CA ASP A 125 -13.80 -7.28 -19.84
C ASP A 125 -13.74 -5.98 -20.66
N TRP A 126 -12.89 -5.93 -21.70
CA TRP A 126 -12.76 -4.75 -22.54
C TRP A 126 -14.07 -4.23 -23.13
N PRO A 127 -15.01 -5.09 -23.58
CA PRO A 127 -16.34 -4.63 -24.01
C PRO A 127 -17.08 -3.86 -22.91
N ILE A 128 -17.00 -4.31 -21.65
CA ILE A 128 -17.63 -3.64 -20.51
C ILE A 128 -17.00 -2.24 -20.29
N VAL A 129 -15.67 -2.14 -20.44
CA VAL A 129 -14.98 -0.84 -20.36
C VAL A 129 -15.46 0.13 -21.44
N LEU A 130 -15.67 -0.37 -22.66
CA LEU A 130 -16.15 0.43 -23.80
C LEU A 130 -17.62 0.86 -23.65
N ASP A 131 -18.41 0.08 -22.91
CA ASP A 131 -19.81 0.41 -22.62
C ASP A 131 -19.96 1.44 -21.48
N HIS A 132 -18.90 1.67 -20.67
CA HIS A 132 -18.90 2.56 -19.51
C HIS A 132 -17.81 3.66 -19.59
N PRO A 133 -17.60 4.34 -20.72
CA PRO A 133 -16.47 5.26 -20.86
C PRO A 133 -16.57 6.48 -19.94
N ALA A 134 -17.78 6.99 -19.71
CA ALA A 134 -18.00 8.16 -18.85
C ALA A 134 -17.71 7.85 -17.37
N GLU A 135 -18.03 6.65 -16.92
CA GLU A 135 -17.77 6.15 -15.57
C GLU A 135 -16.27 5.97 -15.35
N VAL A 136 -15.56 5.36 -16.31
CA VAL A 136 -14.11 5.19 -16.28
C VAL A 136 -13.40 6.54 -16.27
N GLU A 137 -13.77 7.45 -17.20
CA GLU A 137 -13.19 8.79 -17.26
C GLU A 137 -13.40 9.55 -15.94
N ARG A 138 -14.62 9.57 -15.41
CA ARG A 138 -14.95 10.24 -14.15
C ARG A 138 -14.18 9.67 -12.97
N GLN A 139 -14.08 8.34 -12.86
CA GLN A 139 -13.32 7.68 -11.79
C GLN A 139 -11.82 7.97 -11.89
N LEU A 140 -11.26 8.06 -13.09
CA LEU A 140 -9.85 8.38 -13.28
C LEU A 140 -9.57 9.86 -13.05
N LEU A 141 -10.44 10.78 -13.51
CA LEU A 141 -10.27 12.22 -13.32
C LEU A 141 -10.30 12.63 -11.83
N VAL A 142 -11.07 11.94 -11.00
CA VAL A 142 -11.17 12.23 -9.57
C VAL A 142 -10.28 11.28 -8.75
N GLY A 143 -10.26 10.00 -9.06
CA GLY A 143 -9.47 8.98 -8.39
C GLY A 143 -7.96 9.11 -8.65
N GLY A 144 -7.55 9.59 -9.81
CA GLY A 144 -6.14 9.87 -10.11
C GLY A 144 -5.53 10.91 -9.16
N PRO A 145 -6.09 12.12 -9.04
CA PRO A 145 -5.69 13.09 -8.03
C PRO A 145 -5.74 12.54 -6.60
N MET A 146 -6.78 11.79 -6.23
CA MET A 146 -6.87 11.10 -4.93
C MET A 146 -5.66 10.18 -4.70
N ALA A 147 -5.33 9.33 -5.67
CA ALA A 147 -4.19 8.42 -5.59
C ALA A 147 -2.85 9.18 -5.45
N MET A 148 -2.68 10.27 -6.19
CA MET A 148 -1.48 11.10 -6.13
C MET A 148 -1.35 11.84 -4.80
N LEU A 149 -2.44 12.35 -4.24
CA LEU A 149 -2.45 12.98 -2.91
C LEU A 149 -2.10 11.96 -1.83
N GLY A 150 -2.72 10.77 -1.87
CA GLY A 150 -2.39 9.67 -0.98
C GLY A 150 -0.92 9.26 -1.09
N ALA A 151 -0.41 9.06 -2.31
CA ALA A 151 1.00 8.71 -2.55
C ALA A 151 1.97 9.80 -2.06
N ALA A 152 1.58 11.06 -2.09
CA ALA A 152 2.40 12.16 -1.58
C ALA A 152 2.60 12.13 -0.06
N LEU A 153 1.68 11.50 0.70
CA LEU A 153 1.72 11.46 2.16
C LEU A 153 2.98 10.76 2.72
N PRO A 154 3.36 9.52 2.33
CA PRO A 154 4.50 8.80 2.90
C PRO A 154 5.85 9.23 2.33
N TRP A 155 5.95 10.28 1.50
CA TRP A 155 7.23 10.78 1.02
C TRP A 155 7.90 11.70 2.05
N ARG A 156 9.18 11.44 2.34
CA ARG A 156 9.98 12.29 3.22
C ARG A 156 10.25 13.64 2.54
N ARG A 157 9.48 14.65 2.93
CA ARG A 157 9.72 16.07 2.59
C ARG A 157 9.48 16.91 3.83
N PRO A 158 10.25 17.98 4.09
CA PRO A 158 10.00 18.90 5.18
C PRO A 158 8.69 19.67 4.88
N ARG A 159 7.58 19.19 5.43
CA ARG A 159 6.27 19.86 5.31
C ARG A 159 5.65 20.03 6.70
N PRO A 160 4.91 21.13 6.95
CA PRO A 160 4.12 21.28 8.17
C PRO A 160 3.07 20.17 8.30
N ARG A 161 2.78 19.75 9.53
CA ARG A 161 1.75 18.74 9.84
C ARG A 161 0.38 19.09 9.26
N ALA A 162 0.03 20.39 9.30
CA ALA A 162 -1.22 20.90 8.74
C ALA A 162 -1.36 20.60 7.23
N VAL A 163 -0.24 20.57 6.49
CA VAL A 163 -0.24 20.23 5.06
C VAL A 163 -0.60 18.76 4.86
N ASP A 164 -0.03 17.84 5.67
CA ASP A 164 -0.37 16.43 5.56
C ASP A 164 -1.82 16.13 5.96
N ALA A 165 -2.31 16.78 7.01
CA ALA A 165 -3.70 16.70 7.40
C ALA A 165 -4.62 17.24 6.28
N GLY A 166 -4.25 18.36 5.66
CA GLY A 166 -4.96 18.94 4.52
C GLY A 166 -4.98 18.00 3.31
N LEU A 167 -3.83 17.42 2.93
CA LEU A 167 -3.73 16.45 1.83
C LEU A 167 -4.62 15.23 2.09
N PHE A 168 -4.61 14.72 3.32
CA PHE A 168 -5.44 13.59 3.70
C PHE A 168 -6.94 13.92 3.64
N VAL A 169 -7.34 15.07 4.19
CA VAL A 169 -8.75 15.53 4.15
C VAL A 169 -9.23 15.67 2.71
N VAL A 170 -8.41 16.27 1.83
CA VAL A 170 -8.76 16.40 0.41
C VAL A 170 -8.84 15.01 -0.26
N ALA A 171 -7.89 14.11 0.01
CA ALA A 171 -7.93 12.75 -0.54
C ALA A 171 -9.18 11.98 -0.08
N VAL A 172 -9.58 12.11 1.19
CA VAL A 172 -10.82 11.52 1.71
C VAL A 172 -12.06 12.14 1.08
N ALA A 173 -12.08 13.46 0.87
CA ALA A 173 -13.20 14.12 0.18
C ALA A 173 -13.34 13.62 -1.28
N LEU A 174 -12.23 13.43 -1.98
CA LEU A 174 -12.23 12.83 -3.32
C LEU A 174 -12.66 11.35 -3.28
N TRP A 175 -12.27 10.60 -2.24
CA TRP A 175 -12.76 9.24 -2.04
C TRP A 175 -14.28 9.19 -1.82
N VAL A 176 -14.84 10.08 -1.01
CA VAL A 176 -16.31 10.18 -0.81
C VAL A 176 -16.99 10.46 -2.16
N LEU A 177 -16.41 11.35 -2.95
CA LEU A 177 -16.95 11.69 -4.27
C LEU A 177 -16.88 10.49 -5.23
N THR A 178 -15.75 9.80 -5.35
CA THR A 178 -15.62 8.58 -6.18
C THR A 178 -16.52 7.46 -5.67
N GLY A 179 -16.67 7.32 -4.35
CA GLY A 179 -17.55 6.36 -3.71
C GLY A 179 -19.05 6.54 -4.04
N SER A 180 -19.48 7.78 -4.28
CA SER A 180 -20.86 8.07 -4.66
C SER A 180 -21.24 7.57 -6.06
N TRP A 181 -20.23 7.23 -6.89
CA TRP A 181 -20.38 6.75 -8.27
C TRP A 181 -19.86 5.33 -8.48
N THR A 182 -19.50 4.65 -7.39
CA THR A 182 -18.81 3.36 -7.52
C THR A 182 -19.79 2.25 -7.91
N GLU A 183 -19.37 1.44 -8.89
CA GLU A 183 -20.00 0.18 -9.24
C GLU A 183 -19.54 -0.97 -8.32
N SER A 184 -18.52 -0.72 -7.47
CA SER A 184 -17.97 -1.73 -6.58
C SER A 184 -17.60 -1.17 -5.21
N PRO A 185 -18.44 -1.37 -4.18
CA PRO A 185 -18.12 -1.00 -2.80
C PRO A 185 -16.83 -1.65 -2.28
N VAL A 186 -16.45 -2.83 -2.79
CA VAL A 186 -15.23 -3.55 -2.39
C VAL A 186 -13.98 -2.74 -2.73
N PHE A 187 -13.88 -2.23 -3.96
CA PHE A 187 -12.75 -1.41 -4.37
C PHE A 187 -12.75 -0.04 -3.71
N SER A 188 -13.93 0.54 -3.49
CA SER A 188 -14.05 1.79 -2.73
C SER A 188 -13.55 1.61 -1.28
N ALA A 189 -13.93 0.53 -0.59
CA ALA A 189 -13.44 0.21 0.75
C ALA A 189 -11.92 -0.08 0.76
N MET A 190 -11.41 -0.79 -0.23
CA MET A 190 -9.98 -1.02 -0.40
C MET A 190 -9.23 0.31 -0.54
N ASN A 191 -9.69 1.23 -1.38
CA ASN A 191 -9.08 2.54 -1.56
C ASN A 191 -9.05 3.36 -0.27
N LEU A 192 -10.13 3.34 0.53
CA LEU A 192 -10.15 3.99 1.85
C LEU A 192 -9.10 3.40 2.79
N SER A 193 -9.02 2.06 2.84
CA SER A 193 -8.04 1.36 3.68
C SER A 193 -6.60 1.72 3.28
N LEU A 194 -6.33 1.83 1.97
CA LEU A 194 -5.02 2.23 1.45
C LEU A 194 -4.71 3.70 1.74
N LEU A 195 -5.68 4.62 1.66
CA LEU A 195 -5.50 6.01 2.07
C LEU A 195 -5.20 6.13 3.58
N ALA A 196 -5.90 5.36 4.41
CA ALA A 196 -5.63 5.32 5.85
C ALA A 196 -4.21 4.78 6.14
N LEU A 197 -3.76 3.75 5.42
CA LEU A 197 -2.40 3.22 5.52
C LEU A 197 -1.35 4.28 5.11
N GLN A 198 -1.57 5.00 4.02
CA GLN A 198 -0.67 6.07 3.56
C GLN A 198 -0.58 7.21 4.59
N PHE A 199 -1.70 7.58 5.23
CA PHE A 199 -1.71 8.57 6.29
C PHE A 199 -0.98 8.09 7.55
N ALA A 200 -1.22 6.83 7.97
CA ALA A 200 -0.50 6.21 9.08
C ALA A 200 1.02 6.16 8.82
N ALA A 201 1.43 5.83 7.59
CA ALA A 201 2.85 5.85 7.19
C ALA A 201 3.45 7.28 7.22
N ALA A 202 2.68 8.28 6.85
CA ALA A 202 3.13 9.68 6.98
C ALA A 202 3.27 10.09 8.45
N TYR A 203 2.37 9.63 9.30
CA TYR A 203 2.44 9.83 10.75
C TYR A 203 3.70 9.17 11.33
N GLU A 204 4.00 7.92 11.00
CA GLU A 204 5.22 7.20 11.42
C GLU A 204 6.48 7.99 11.06
N LEU A 205 6.60 8.47 9.83
CA LEU A 205 7.77 9.22 9.36
C LEU A 205 8.02 10.56 10.05
N ARG A 206 7.01 11.17 10.67
CA ARG A 206 7.10 12.56 11.15
C ARG A 206 6.86 12.76 12.62
N TRP A 207 6.22 11.78 13.25
CA TRP A 207 5.73 11.94 14.62
C TRP A 207 6.38 10.97 15.59
N ARG A 208 6.77 9.77 15.13
CA ARG A 208 7.34 8.70 15.97
C ARG A 208 8.87 8.75 16.04
N ILE A 209 9.53 9.43 15.09
CA ILE A 209 11.00 9.56 15.01
C ILE A 209 11.45 10.93 15.56
N ARG A 210 11.01 11.29 16.76
CA ARG A 210 11.61 12.40 17.51
C ARG A 210 12.08 11.93 18.88
#